data_efe312cf7c866afa53cc6c4f29a565e5
#
_entry.id   efe312cf7c866afa53cc6c4f29a565e5
#
_cell.length_a   1.000
_cell.length_b   1.000
_cell.length_c   1.000
_cell.angle_alpha   90.00
_cell.angle_beta   90.00
_cell.angle_gamma   90.00
#
_symmetry.space_group_name_H-M   'P 1'
#
loop_
_entity.id
_entity.type
_entity.pdbx_description
1 polymer ?
#
loop_
_entity_poly.entity_id
_entity_poly.type
_entity_poly.pdbx_seq_one_letter_code
_entity_poly.pdbx_strand_id
1 'polypeptide(L)'
;SSKAWSQQVWQGKLAAGFTNSGGLSGDKLAVLQQIHLFAMQHGMLWVGMPLQPTGTSPEDLNRMGSYMGLMAQSDSAPVDITPPMGDLRTAEWFGEYVARTTLRLR
;
A
#
# COMPACT_ATOMS: atom_id res chain seq x y z
N SER A 1 3.22 20.28 -1.45
CA SER A 1 1.79 20.22 -1.12
C SER A 1 1.35 21.22 -0.05
N SER A 2 2.21 22.17 0.32
CA SER A 2 1.82 23.11 1.38
C SER A 2 0.58 23.93 1.01
N LYS A 3 0.38 24.29 -0.26
CA LYS A 3 -0.83 24.98 -0.69
C LYS A 3 -2.06 24.07 -0.60
N ALA A 4 -1.94 22.83 -1.06
CA ALA A 4 -3.03 21.85 -0.95
C ALA A 4 -3.38 21.60 0.53
N TRP A 5 -2.36 21.53 1.38
CA TRP A 5 -2.57 21.35 2.82
C TRP A 5 -3.30 22.55 3.43
N SER A 6 -2.83 23.77 3.16
CA SER A 6 -3.43 24.95 3.77
C SER A 6 -4.88 25.17 3.33
N GLN A 7 -5.23 24.74 2.13
CA GLN A 7 -6.58 24.83 1.60
C GLN A 7 -7.42 23.59 1.85
N GLN A 8 -6.80 22.51 2.37
CA GLN A 8 -7.45 21.24 2.66
C GLN A 8 -8.25 20.68 1.47
N VAL A 9 -7.66 20.79 0.27
CA VAL A 9 -8.37 20.39 -0.95
C VAL A 9 -8.55 18.87 -1.06
N TRP A 10 -7.80 18.10 -0.28
CA TRP A 10 -7.91 16.62 -0.27
C TRP A 10 -8.75 16.10 0.89
N GLN A 11 -9.29 16.97 1.73
CA GLN A 11 -10.06 16.55 2.88
C GLN A 11 -11.22 15.63 2.48
N GLY A 12 -11.34 14.51 3.18
CA GLY A 12 -12.39 13.53 2.92
C GLY A 12 -12.12 12.58 1.77
N LYS A 13 -11.05 12.78 1.00
CA LYS A 13 -10.66 11.87 -0.06
C LYS A 13 -9.95 10.65 0.50
N LEU A 14 -9.98 9.53 -0.22
CA LEU A 14 -9.31 8.32 0.21
C LEU A 14 -7.82 8.37 -0.09
N ALA A 15 -7.04 7.77 0.79
CA ALA A 15 -5.61 7.58 0.60
C ALA A 15 -5.24 6.15 0.96
N ALA A 16 -4.28 5.61 0.25
CA ALA A 16 -3.72 4.29 0.53
C ALA A 16 -2.23 4.34 0.20
N GLY A 17 -1.47 3.40 0.74
CA GLY A 17 -0.04 3.41 0.52
C GLY A 17 0.50 2.06 0.08
N PHE A 18 1.62 2.11 -0.63
CA PHE A 18 2.37 0.91 -0.98
C PHE A 18 3.85 1.23 -0.97
N THR A 19 4.65 0.21 -0.77
CA THR A 19 6.10 0.36 -0.76
C THR A 19 6.77 -0.93 -1.23
N ASN A 20 7.94 -0.80 -1.81
CA ASN A 20 8.74 -1.89 -2.32
C ASN A 20 10.18 -1.69 -1.91
N SER A 21 10.89 -2.75 -1.56
CA SER A 21 12.31 -2.67 -1.21
C SER A 21 12.99 -3.99 -1.50
N GLY A 22 14.33 -3.97 -1.59
CA GLY A 22 15.12 -5.17 -1.78
C GLY A 22 15.16 -6.06 -0.56
N GLY A 23 15.22 -5.47 0.65
CA GLY A 23 15.22 -6.24 1.88
C GLY A 23 13.82 -6.70 2.26
N LEU A 24 13.74 -7.76 3.05
CA LEU A 24 12.43 -8.25 3.51
C LEU A 24 11.74 -7.22 4.40
N SER A 25 12.42 -6.70 5.39
CA SER A 25 11.89 -5.61 6.21
C SER A 25 11.94 -4.29 5.43
N GLY A 26 13.16 -3.86 5.05
CA GLY A 26 13.37 -2.63 4.31
C GLY A 26 12.75 -1.41 4.95
N ASP A 27 12.43 -1.49 6.25
CA ASP A 27 11.73 -0.43 6.99
C ASP A 27 10.42 -0.02 6.30
N LYS A 28 9.78 -0.99 5.63
CA LYS A 28 8.56 -0.73 4.86
C LYS A 28 7.43 -0.19 5.72
N LEU A 29 7.29 -0.70 6.95
CA LEU A 29 6.24 -0.20 7.85
C LEU A 29 6.44 1.26 8.16
N ALA A 30 7.69 1.68 8.40
CA ALA A 30 7.98 3.09 8.69
C ALA A 30 7.62 3.99 7.52
N VAL A 31 7.89 3.55 6.29
CA VAL A 31 7.51 4.29 5.08
C VAL A 31 5.98 4.44 5.00
N LEU A 32 5.25 3.34 5.20
CA LEU A 32 3.78 3.39 5.16
C LEU A 32 3.22 4.28 6.27
N GLN A 33 3.82 4.26 7.46
CA GLN A 33 3.39 5.12 8.55
C GLN A 33 3.60 6.59 8.24
N GLN A 34 4.69 6.93 7.54
CA GLN A 34 4.93 8.32 7.10
C GLN A 34 3.88 8.76 6.07
N ILE A 35 3.57 7.91 5.11
CA ILE A 35 2.54 8.19 4.11
C ILE A 35 1.18 8.35 4.82
N HIS A 36 0.89 7.48 5.76
CA HIS A 36 -0.35 7.56 6.54
C HIS A 36 -0.45 8.88 7.30
N LEU A 37 0.62 9.26 7.99
CA LEU A 37 0.62 10.52 8.75
C LEU A 37 0.41 11.72 7.82
N PHE A 38 1.07 11.71 6.66
CA PHE A 38 0.90 12.76 5.66
C PHE A 38 -0.57 12.85 5.22
N ALA A 39 -1.20 11.72 4.94
CA ALA A 39 -2.62 11.68 4.57
C ALA A 39 -3.51 12.24 5.68
N MET A 40 -3.19 11.93 6.94
CA MET A 40 -3.95 12.46 8.08
C MET A 40 -3.85 13.97 8.17
N GLN A 41 -2.68 14.54 7.91
CA GLN A 41 -2.49 15.98 7.90
C GLN A 41 -3.32 16.67 6.81
N HIS A 42 -3.63 15.94 5.74
CA HIS A 42 -4.50 16.43 4.67
C HIS A 42 -5.98 16.13 4.90
N GLY A 43 -6.33 15.57 6.06
CA GLY A 43 -7.72 15.26 6.36
C GLY A 43 -8.30 14.12 5.55
N MET A 44 -7.45 13.23 5.02
CA MET A 44 -7.90 12.12 4.18
C MET A 44 -8.35 10.93 5.01
N LEU A 45 -9.06 10.01 4.36
CA LEU A 45 -9.47 8.75 4.96
C LEU A 45 -8.50 7.66 4.50
N TRP A 46 -7.89 6.95 5.46
CA TRP A 46 -6.89 5.94 5.15
C TRP A 46 -7.53 4.59 4.89
N VAL A 47 -7.13 3.94 3.79
CA VAL A 47 -7.58 2.60 3.44
C VAL A 47 -6.42 1.63 3.68
N GLY A 48 -6.57 0.77 4.68
CA GLY A 48 -5.60 -0.26 4.99
C GLY A 48 -5.79 -1.50 4.13
N MET A 49 -4.90 -2.47 4.32
CA MET A 49 -4.91 -3.76 3.60
C MET A 49 -5.68 -4.79 4.43
N PRO A 50 -6.90 -5.18 4.01
CA PRO A 50 -7.70 -6.13 4.80
C PRO A 50 -7.45 -7.59 4.45
N LEU A 51 -6.67 -7.87 3.41
CA LEU A 51 -6.44 -9.23 2.94
C LEU A 51 -5.48 -9.97 3.86
N GLN A 52 -5.93 -11.08 4.43
CA GLN A 52 -5.07 -11.88 5.30
C GLN A 52 -4.06 -12.67 4.48
N PRO A 53 -2.85 -12.88 5.04
CA PRO A 53 -1.85 -13.70 4.36
C PRO A 53 -2.36 -15.10 4.08
N THR A 54 -2.09 -15.61 2.87
CA THR A 54 -2.38 -17.01 2.53
C THR A 54 -1.18 -17.92 2.80
N GLY A 55 -0.04 -17.35 3.13
CA GLY A 55 1.20 -18.05 3.43
C GLY A 55 2.37 -17.09 3.26
N THR A 56 3.58 -17.65 3.26
CA THR A 56 4.82 -16.84 3.19
C THR A 56 5.65 -17.15 1.94
N SER A 57 5.16 -17.98 1.04
CA SER A 57 5.91 -18.30 -0.18
C SER A 57 5.77 -17.18 -1.22
N PRO A 58 6.66 -17.13 -2.22
CA PRO A 58 6.60 -16.10 -3.25
C PRO A 58 5.29 -16.04 -4.05
N GLU A 59 4.49 -17.11 -4.04
CA GLU A 59 3.20 -17.13 -4.73
C GLU A 59 2.04 -16.69 -3.84
N ASP A 60 2.26 -16.55 -2.53
CA ASP A 60 1.18 -16.27 -1.61
C ASP A 60 0.79 -14.79 -1.62
N LEU A 61 -0.49 -14.54 -1.27
CA LEU A 61 -1.02 -13.18 -1.15
C LEU A 61 -0.68 -12.63 0.22
N ASN A 62 -0.38 -11.33 0.25
CA ASN A 62 0.02 -10.61 1.45
C ASN A 62 1.03 -11.41 2.30
N ARG A 63 2.02 -11.97 1.63
CA ARG A 63 2.98 -12.88 2.27
C ARG A 63 3.81 -12.20 3.36
N MET A 64 3.88 -10.87 3.35
CA MET A 64 4.60 -10.11 4.38
C MET A 64 3.73 -9.76 5.59
N GLY A 65 2.44 -10.06 5.54
CA GLY A 65 1.54 -9.79 6.67
C GLY A 65 1.40 -8.32 6.96
N SER A 66 1.24 -7.50 5.93
CA SER A 66 1.13 -6.05 6.09
C SER A 66 -0.32 -5.60 6.06
N TYR A 67 -0.72 -4.79 7.03
CA TYR A 67 -2.09 -4.28 7.12
C TYR A 67 -2.17 -2.76 6.95
N MET A 68 -1.07 -2.05 7.14
CA MET A 68 -1.03 -0.59 6.94
C MET A 68 -1.17 -0.23 5.46
N GLY A 69 -0.70 -1.10 4.57
CA GLY A 69 -0.74 -0.92 3.14
C GLY A 69 -0.08 -2.09 2.45
N LEU A 70 0.20 -1.94 1.16
CA LEU A 70 0.84 -2.98 0.37
C LEU A 70 2.35 -2.96 0.57
N MET A 71 2.93 -4.11 0.85
CA MET A 71 4.38 -4.28 0.85
C MET A 71 4.77 -5.30 -0.21
N ALA A 72 5.79 -4.98 -1.00
CA ALA A 72 6.36 -5.87 -2.00
C ALA A 72 7.87 -5.94 -1.82
N GLN A 73 8.49 -7.00 -2.32
CA GLN A 73 9.94 -7.15 -2.27
C GLN A 73 10.48 -7.38 -3.68
N SER A 74 11.41 -6.54 -4.10
CA SER A 74 12.17 -6.72 -5.34
C SER A 74 13.63 -6.90 -4.99
N ASP A 75 14.17 -8.06 -5.31
CA ASP A 75 15.60 -8.30 -5.15
C ASP A 75 16.36 -7.84 -6.40
N SER A 76 17.60 -8.29 -6.59
CA SER A 76 18.41 -7.89 -7.73
C SER A 76 18.11 -8.63 -9.02
N ALA A 77 17.09 -9.49 -9.03
CA ALA A 77 16.69 -10.22 -10.25
C ALA A 77 16.07 -9.26 -11.28
N PRO A 78 15.97 -9.67 -12.55
CA PRO A 78 15.35 -8.83 -13.58
C PRO A 78 13.89 -8.49 -13.27
N VAL A 79 13.41 -7.38 -13.84
CA VAL A 79 12.07 -6.85 -13.55
C VAL A 79 10.94 -7.77 -13.97
N ASP A 80 11.17 -8.74 -14.85
CA ASP A 80 10.18 -9.75 -15.22
C ASP A 80 10.08 -10.89 -14.22
N ILE A 81 10.98 -10.93 -13.21
CA ILE A 81 11.00 -11.96 -12.18
C ILE A 81 10.62 -11.39 -10.82
N THR A 82 11.00 -10.14 -10.54
CA THR A 82 10.81 -9.52 -9.24
C THR A 82 10.04 -8.20 -9.36
N PRO A 83 9.08 -7.89 -8.51
CA PRO A 83 8.66 -8.69 -7.36
C PRO A 83 7.97 -9.99 -7.78
N PRO A 84 7.91 -10.99 -6.89
CA PRO A 84 7.30 -12.27 -7.24
C PRO A 84 5.80 -12.17 -7.48
N MET A 85 5.23 -13.21 -8.07
CA MET A 85 3.84 -13.23 -8.52
C MET A 85 2.86 -12.95 -7.38
N GLY A 86 3.13 -13.47 -6.18
CA GLY A 86 2.26 -13.20 -5.04
C GLY A 86 2.17 -11.71 -4.71
N ASP A 87 3.29 -11.00 -4.78
CA ASP A 87 3.32 -9.56 -4.53
C ASP A 87 2.54 -8.79 -5.60
N LEU A 88 2.70 -9.19 -6.88
CA LEU A 88 1.98 -8.54 -7.97
C LEU A 88 0.48 -8.77 -7.87
N ARG A 89 0.07 -10.00 -7.53
CA ARG A 89 -1.35 -10.31 -7.34
C ARG A 89 -1.93 -9.60 -6.12
N THR A 90 -1.14 -9.46 -5.06
CA THR A 90 -1.57 -8.70 -3.89
C THR A 90 -1.78 -7.24 -4.25
N ALA A 91 -0.89 -6.67 -5.06
CA ALA A 91 -1.02 -5.28 -5.52
C ALA A 91 -2.30 -5.09 -6.36
N GLU A 92 -2.57 -6.02 -7.26
CA GLU A 92 -3.78 -5.98 -8.08
C GLU A 92 -5.04 -6.06 -7.20
N TRP A 93 -5.06 -6.98 -6.25
CA TRP A 93 -6.17 -7.13 -5.32
C TRP A 93 -6.40 -5.85 -4.50
N PHE A 94 -5.30 -5.27 -3.98
CA PHE A 94 -5.40 -4.06 -3.16
C PHE A 94 -5.87 -2.87 -3.98
N GLY A 95 -5.36 -2.71 -5.20
CA GLY A 95 -5.81 -1.63 -6.09
C GLY A 95 -7.29 -1.72 -6.38
N GLU A 96 -7.81 -2.91 -6.64
CA GLU A 96 -9.25 -3.12 -6.84
C GLU A 96 -10.05 -2.80 -5.57
N TYR A 97 -9.54 -3.21 -4.41
CA TYR A 97 -10.19 -2.93 -3.15
C TYR A 97 -10.29 -1.42 -2.89
N VAL A 98 -9.21 -0.69 -3.12
CA VAL A 98 -9.19 0.77 -2.96
C VAL A 98 -10.18 1.42 -3.92
N ALA A 99 -10.20 0.98 -5.18
CA ALA A 99 -11.11 1.52 -6.18
C ALA A 99 -12.57 1.29 -5.80
N ARG A 100 -12.92 0.06 -5.38
CA ARG A 100 -14.29 -0.25 -4.96
C ARG A 100 -14.68 0.55 -3.71
N THR A 101 -13.76 0.70 -2.77
CA THR A 101 -14.03 1.49 -1.56
C THR A 101 -14.28 2.96 -1.92
N THR A 102 -13.51 3.50 -2.85
CA THR A 102 -13.71 4.87 -3.33
C THR A 102 -15.11 5.04 -3.91
N LEU A 103 -15.56 4.08 -4.73
CA LEU A 103 -16.89 4.15 -5.32
C LEU A 103 -18.00 4.09 -4.27
N ARG A 104 -17.81 3.31 -3.20
CA ARG A 104 -18.81 3.19 -2.14
C ARG A 104 -18.99 4.48 -1.34
N LEU A 105 -17.95 5.31 -1.26
CA LEU A 105 -17.96 6.53 -0.46
C LEU A 105 -18.23 7.79 -1.28
N ARG A 106 -18.53 7.64 -2.55
CA ARG A 106 -18.87 8.78 -3.41
C ARG A 106 -20.31 9.20 -3.25
#